data_b6d558e02fe924596a1664538f5e61f4
#
_entry.id   b6d558e02fe924596a1664538f5e61f4
#
_cell.length_a   1.000
_cell.length_b   1.000
_cell.length_c   1.000
_cell.angle_alpha   90.00
_cell.angle_beta   90.00
_cell.angle_gamma   90.00
#
_symmetry.space_group_name_H-M   'P 1'
#
loop_
_entity.id
_entity.type
_entity.pdbx_description
1 polymer ?
#
loop_
_entity_poly.entity_id
_entity_poly.type
_entity_poly.pdbx_seq_one_letter_code
_entity_poly.pdbx_strand_id
1 'polypeptide(L)'
;MDVLHDKKITDKKINRIKYLAEHKLSTKKISPKKIINWFGQTEPLSGYGKMILGESYILSGDKVKGTNLIKEGWITAKLSKNELKFFRKKFKKHLNAEDYIKRADYLAWNGKYWDLKRLTRYLPKDYELLYTARQILISKGYGVDQAIKNVPQKFKNDAGLNYDRLKWRRKKGRVDSSAEILLKIKNTKNY
;
A
#
# COMPACT_ATOMS: atom_id res chain seq x y z
N MET A 1 9.41 -36.69 -10.50
CA MET A 1 8.86 -35.32 -10.67
C MET A 1 7.96 -34.89 -9.55
N ASP A 2 7.49 -35.80 -8.68
CA ASP A 2 6.49 -35.55 -7.63
C ASP A 2 7.01 -34.90 -6.34
N VAL A 3 8.21 -35.22 -5.89
CA VAL A 3 8.76 -34.73 -4.60
C VAL A 3 8.94 -33.21 -4.56
N LEU A 4 9.33 -32.57 -5.68
CA LEU A 4 9.46 -31.12 -5.77
C LEU A 4 8.10 -30.42 -5.81
N HIS A 5 7.09 -31.06 -6.39
CA HIS A 5 5.73 -30.53 -6.44
C HIS A 5 5.09 -30.56 -5.04
N ASP A 6 5.21 -31.67 -4.32
CA ASP A 6 4.68 -31.82 -2.95
C ASP A 6 5.35 -30.88 -1.95
N LYS A 7 6.66 -30.69 -2.04
CA LYS A 7 7.40 -29.72 -1.21
C LYS A 7 6.89 -28.29 -1.45
N LYS A 8 6.69 -27.90 -2.71
CA LYS A 8 6.20 -26.57 -3.10
C LYS A 8 4.76 -26.31 -2.60
N ILE A 9 3.90 -27.34 -2.62
CA ILE A 9 2.54 -27.28 -2.10
C ILE A 9 2.57 -27.14 -0.57
N THR A 10 3.43 -27.88 0.10
CA THR A 10 3.58 -27.84 1.56
C THR A 10 4.08 -26.46 2.01
N ASP A 11 5.10 -25.90 1.38
CA ASP A 11 5.63 -24.58 1.67
C ASP A 11 4.57 -23.49 1.48
N LYS A 12 3.76 -23.58 0.43
CA LYS A 12 2.65 -22.64 0.19
C LYS A 12 1.58 -22.69 1.27
N LYS A 13 1.25 -23.89 1.75
CA LYS A 13 0.30 -24.09 2.87
C LYS A 13 0.87 -23.52 4.17
N ILE A 14 2.12 -23.78 4.49
CA ILE A 14 2.82 -23.27 5.67
C ILE A 14 2.84 -21.73 5.64
N ASN A 15 3.23 -21.12 4.52
CA ASN A 15 3.23 -19.67 4.38
C ASN A 15 1.83 -19.07 4.54
N ARG A 16 0.80 -19.75 4.04
CA ARG A 16 -0.59 -19.33 4.28
C ARG A 16 -0.97 -19.35 5.76
N ILE A 17 -0.59 -20.38 6.49
CA ILE A 17 -0.84 -20.49 7.92
C ILE A 17 -0.07 -19.40 8.69
N LYS A 18 1.22 -19.20 8.39
CA LYS A 18 2.03 -18.12 8.97
C LYS A 18 1.40 -16.74 8.73
N TYR A 19 1.02 -16.45 7.49
CA TYR A 19 0.33 -15.20 7.15
C TYR A 19 -0.94 -14.97 7.98
N LEU A 20 -1.76 -16.01 8.17
CA LEU A 20 -2.97 -15.92 8.99
C LEU A 20 -2.66 -15.76 10.49
N ALA A 21 -1.62 -16.43 10.96
CA ALA A 21 -1.16 -16.32 12.35
C ALA A 21 -0.65 -14.91 12.67
N GLU A 22 0.08 -14.26 11.76
CA GLU A 22 0.52 -12.88 11.93
C GLU A 22 -0.64 -11.93 12.27
N HIS A 23 -1.81 -12.10 11.63
CA HIS A 23 -2.99 -11.28 11.88
C HIS A 23 -3.69 -11.55 13.23
N LYS A 24 -3.24 -12.57 13.97
CA LYS A 24 -3.69 -12.85 15.34
C LYS A 24 -2.75 -12.32 16.41
N LEU A 25 -1.55 -11.89 16.03
CA LEU A 25 -0.58 -11.31 16.95
C LEU A 25 -1.06 -9.96 17.47
N SER A 26 -0.83 -9.72 18.75
CA SER A 26 -1.13 -8.44 19.40
C SER A 26 -0.25 -8.26 20.62
N THR A 27 0.43 -7.12 20.71
CA THR A 27 1.24 -6.71 21.87
C THR A 27 0.43 -6.52 23.16
N LYS A 28 -0.91 -6.42 23.04
CA LYS A 28 -1.81 -6.42 24.21
C LYS A 28 -2.01 -7.81 24.84
N LYS A 29 -1.86 -8.87 24.04
CA LYS A 29 -2.13 -10.25 24.45
C LYS A 29 -0.86 -11.08 24.63
N ILE A 30 0.19 -10.74 23.89
CA ILE A 30 1.44 -11.50 23.83
C ILE A 30 2.58 -10.53 24.13
N SER A 31 3.51 -10.91 25.01
CA SER A 31 4.63 -10.04 25.35
C SER A 31 5.52 -9.76 24.12
N PRO A 32 6.10 -8.56 24.01
CA PRO A 32 6.96 -8.18 22.89
C PRO A 32 8.11 -9.18 22.63
N LYS A 33 8.76 -9.65 23.66
CA LYS A 33 9.84 -10.68 23.56
C LYS A 33 9.34 -11.98 22.91
N LYS A 34 8.15 -12.46 23.27
CA LYS A 34 7.56 -13.66 22.66
C LYS A 34 7.23 -13.45 21.18
N ILE A 35 6.75 -12.26 20.79
CA ILE A 35 6.49 -11.92 19.39
C ILE A 35 7.80 -11.89 18.60
N ILE A 36 8.84 -11.24 19.12
CA ILE A 36 10.15 -11.19 18.48
C ILE A 36 10.70 -12.60 18.29
N ASN A 37 10.66 -13.43 19.32
CA ASN A 37 11.13 -14.82 19.26
C ASN A 37 10.32 -15.68 18.28
N TRP A 38 9.00 -15.42 18.16
CA TRP A 38 8.15 -16.14 17.21
C TRP A 38 8.54 -15.88 15.75
N PHE A 39 8.91 -14.65 15.42
CA PHE A 39 9.44 -14.32 14.09
C PHE A 39 10.88 -14.84 13.91
N GLY A 40 11.70 -14.81 14.99
CA GLY A 40 13.11 -15.22 14.95
C GLY A 40 13.89 -14.45 13.89
N GLN A 41 14.50 -15.18 12.97
CA GLN A 41 15.24 -14.64 11.83
C GLN A 41 14.39 -14.51 10.55
N THR A 42 13.09 -14.88 10.61
CA THR A 42 12.22 -14.84 9.43
C THR A 42 11.55 -13.48 9.30
N GLU A 43 11.52 -12.94 8.08
CA GLU A 43 10.75 -11.74 7.81
C GLU A 43 9.25 -11.99 7.88
N PRO A 44 8.47 -11.04 8.42
CA PRO A 44 7.01 -11.11 8.37
C PRO A 44 6.48 -11.16 6.93
N LEU A 45 5.54 -12.06 6.68
CA LEU A 45 4.89 -12.24 5.37
C LEU A 45 3.86 -11.15 5.06
N SER A 46 3.39 -10.44 6.07
CA SER A 46 2.37 -9.40 5.93
C SER A 46 2.85 -8.04 6.47
N GLY A 47 2.32 -6.97 5.87
CA GLY A 47 2.53 -5.62 6.43
C GLY A 47 1.94 -5.48 7.85
N TYR A 48 0.89 -6.24 8.19
CA TYR A 48 0.36 -6.31 9.55
C TYR A 48 1.40 -6.91 10.51
N GLY A 49 2.00 -8.04 10.13
CA GLY A 49 3.07 -8.69 10.91
C GLY A 49 4.27 -7.76 11.11
N LYS A 50 4.71 -7.05 10.04
CA LYS A 50 5.78 -6.03 10.14
C LYS A 50 5.44 -4.95 11.17
N MET A 51 4.22 -4.43 11.19
CA MET A 51 3.82 -3.40 12.16
C MET A 51 3.82 -3.93 13.59
N ILE A 52 3.34 -5.16 13.82
CA ILE A 52 3.30 -5.75 15.17
C ILE A 52 4.72 -6.11 15.65
N LEU A 53 5.56 -6.64 14.78
CA LEU A 53 6.98 -6.89 15.10
C LEU A 53 7.71 -5.58 15.39
N GLY A 54 7.48 -4.54 14.59
CA GLY A 54 8.04 -3.21 14.79
C GLY A 54 7.64 -2.60 16.13
N GLU A 55 6.36 -2.72 16.51
CA GLU A 55 5.89 -2.32 17.83
C GLU A 55 6.61 -3.09 18.95
N SER A 56 6.79 -4.39 18.75
CA SER A 56 7.46 -5.25 19.73
C SER A 56 8.93 -4.83 19.94
N TYR A 57 9.64 -4.44 18.87
CA TYR A 57 10.99 -3.87 18.98
C TYR A 57 11.00 -2.54 19.74
N ILE A 58 10.06 -1.63 19.47
CA ILE A 58 9.96 -0.35 20.18
C ILE A 58 9.76 -0.59 21.68
N LEU A 59 8.84 -1.48 22.04
CA LEU A 59 8.55 -1.83 23.44
C LEU A 59 9.71 -2.56 24.13
N SER A 60 10.60 -3.19 23.38
CA SER A 60 11.82 -3.84 23.86
C SER A 60 13.05 -2.94 23.83
N GLY A 61 12.91 -1.65 23.46
CA GLY A 61 13.99 -0.65 23.49
C GLY A 61 14.60 -0.31 22.13
N ASP A 62 14.44 -1.12 21.09
CA ASP A 62 14.95 -0.86 19.75
C ASP A 62 13.98 0.00 18.93
N LYS A 63 14.02 1.32 19.18
CA LYS A 63 13.11 2.28 18.54
C LYS A 63 13.40 2.45 17.05
N VAL A 64 14.65 2.35 16.62
CA VAL A 64 15.04 2.59 15.22
C VAL A 64 14.51 1.45 14.34
N LYS A 65 14.88 0.22 14.65
CA LYS A 65 14.41 -0.98 13.95
C LYS A 65 12.89 -1.08 13.96
N GLY A 66 12.28 -0.83 15.12
CA GLY A 66 10.83 -0.88 15.27
C GLY A 66 10.12 0.16 14.42
N THR A 67 10.60 1.41 14.35
CA THR A 67 10.00 2.47 13.53
C THR A 67 10.09 2.14 12.03
N ASN A 68 11.23 1.63 11.57
CA ASN A 68 11.40 1.23 10.17
C ASN A 68 10.41 0.12 9.76
N LEU A 69 10.28 -0.92 10.58
CA LEU A 69 9.32 -2.00 10.36
C LEU A 69 7.86 -1.52 10.36
N ILE A 70 7.51 -0.57 11.24
CA ILE A 70 6.17 0.04 11.24
C ILE A 70 5.91 0.77 9.92
N LYS A 71 6.86 1.56 9.43
CA LYS A 71 6.73 2.31 8.17
C LYS A 71 6.58 1.37 6.97
N GLU A 72 7.43 0.35 6.85
CA GLU A 72 7.32 -0.66 5.80
C GLU A 72 5.99 -1.40 5.85
N GLY A 73 5.62 -1.85 7.05
CA GLY A 73 4.36 -2.55 7.27
C GLY A 73 3.15 -1.67 6.96
N TRP A 74 3.19 -0.39 7.35
CA TRP A 74 2.15 0.59 7.06
C TRP A 74 1.87 0.71 5.56
N ILE A 75 2.90 0.74 4.71
CA ILE A 75 2.75 0.86 3.26
C ILE A 75 1.93 -0.30 2.71
N THR A 76 2.24 -1.53 3.10
CA THR A 76 1.74 -2.75 2.46
C THR A 76 0.59 -3.44 3.20
N ALA A 77 0.32 -3.08 4.47
CA ALA A 77 -0.67 -3.76 5.29
C ALA A 77 -2.08 -3.70 4.69
N LYS A 78 -2.72 -4.86 4.61
CA LYS A 78 -4.15 -4.96 4.32
C LYS A 78 -4.93 -4.68 5.60
N LEU A 79 -5.58 -3.54 5.68
CA LEU A 79 -6.28 -3.06 6.88
C LEU A 79 -7.76 -2.85 6.60
N SER A 80 -8.61 -3.35 7.48
CA SER A 80 -10.02 -2.97 7.54
C SER A 80 -10.16 -1.48 7.92
N LYS A 81 -11.38 -0.92 7.79
CA LYS A 81 -11.67 0.46 8.21
C LYS A 81 -11.30 0.72 9.66
N ASN A 82 -11.60 -0.21 10.55
CA ASN A 82 -11.34 -0.07 11.99
C ASN A 82 -9.85 -0.20 12.31
N GLU A 83 -9.16 -1.14 11.67
CA GLU A 83 -7.71 -1.30 11.82
C GLU A 83 -6.94 -0.08 11.29
N LEU A 84 -7.35 0.49 10.16
CA LEU A 84 -6.77 1.73 9.65
C LEU A 84 -6.89 2.86 10.69
N LYS A 85 -8.07 3.06 11.26
CA LYS A 85 -8.29 4.06 12.30
C LYS A 85 -7.45 3.81 13.55
N PHE A 86 -7.39 2.54 13.99
CA PHE A 86 -6.62 2.11 15.15
C PHE A 86 -5.12 2.34 14.96
N PHE A 87 -4.54 1.81 13.88
CA PHE A 87 -3.10 1.91 13.65
C PHE A 87 -2.64 3.33 13.35
N ARG A 88 -3.45 4.14 12.65
CA ARG A 88 -3.18 5.57 12.50
C ARG A 88 -3.03 6.29 13.84
N LYS A 89 -3.93 6.04 14.78
CA LYS A 89 -3.87 6.63 16.12
C LYS A 89 -2.66 6.11 16.88
N LYS A 90 -2.46 4.79 16.85
CA LYS A 90 -1.40 4.10 17.58
C LYS A 90 0.00 4.53 17.14
N PHE A 91 0.23 4.60 15.84
CA PHE A 91 1.54 4.89 15.27
C PHE A 91 1.70 6.36 14.82
N LYS A 92 0.85 7.26 15.29
CA LYS A 92 0.90 8.69 14.91
C LYS A 92 2.28 9.33 15.08
N LYS A 93 3.04 8.93 16.11
CA LYS A 93 4.39 9.46 16.39
C LYS A 93 5.49 8.89 15.49
N HIS A 94 5.20 7.80 14.78
CA HIS A 94 6.15 7.07 13.94
C HIS A 94 5.90 7.26 12.44
N LEU A 95 4.72 7.76 12.06
CA LEU A 95 4.30 7.96 10.67
C LEU A 95 4.22 9.45 10.35
N ASN A 96 4.79 9.83 9.22
CA ASN A 96 4.73 11.18 8.67
C ASN A 96 3.91 11.24 7.36
N ALA A 97 3.79 12.42 6.76
CA ALA A 97 3.02 12.62 5.52
C ALA A 97 3.53 11.74 4.37
N GLU A 98 4.85 11.57 4.26
CA GLU A 98 5.46 10.75 3.21
C GLU A 98 5.05 9.26 3.32
N ASP A 99 4.95 8.72 4.54
CA ASP A 99 4.52 7.34 4.76
C ASP A 99 3.07 7.12 4.30
N TYR A 100 2.20 8.15 4.44
CA TYR A 100 0.84 8.12 3.92
C TYR A 100 0.81 8.19 2.39
N ILE A 101 1.67 9.01 1.78
CA ILE A 101 1.81 9.13 0.33
C ILE A 101 2.29 7.80 -0.26
N LYS A 102 3.34 7.20 0.29
CA LYS A 102 3.85 5.88 -0.12
C LYS A 102 2.78 4.80 -0.04
N ARG A 103 1.97 4.80 1.04
CA ARG A 103 0.85 3.88 1.15
C ARG A 103 -0.21 4.13 0.07
N ALA A 104 -0.56 5.40 -0.21
CA ALA A 104 -1.54 5.74 -1.24
C ALA A 104 -1.06 5.26 -2.62
N ASP A 105 0.20 5.46 -2.91
CA ASP A 105 0.83 5.00 -4.15
C ASP A 105 0.76 3.47 -4.28
N TYR A 106 1.19 2.74 -3.25
CA TYR A 106 1.08 1.28 -3.21
C TYR A 106 -0.36 0.80 -3.44
N LEU A 107 -1.35 1.42 -2.78
CA LEU A 107 -2.76 1.06 -2.93
C LEU A 107 -3.28 1.33 -4.34
N ALA A 108 -2.88 2.45 -4.96
CA ALA A 108 -3.26 2.81 -6.32
C ALA A 108 -2.69 1.81 -7.34
N TRP A 109 -1.38 1.53 -7.29
CA TRP A 109 -0.73 0.57 -8.18
C TRP A 109 -1.33 -0.83 -8.08
N ASN A 110 -1.76 -1.24 -6.89
CA ASN A 110 -2.41 -2.53 -6.63
C ASN A 110 -3.93 -2.51 -6.84
N GLY A 111 -4.49 -1.43 -7.36
CA GLY A 111 -5.93 -1.31 -7.65
C GLY A 111 -6.83 -1.44 -6.42
N LYS A 112 -6.33 -1.09 -5.22
CA LYS A 112 -7.05 -1.21 -3.95
C LYS A 112 -7.98 -0.01 -3.72
N TYR A 113 -9.00 0.10 -4.55
CA TYR A 113 -9.94 1.22 -4.62
C TYR A 113 -10.51 1.66 -3.26
N TRP A 114 -11.07 0.72 -2.49
CA TRP A 114 -11.71 1.05 -1.22
C TRP A 114 -10.71 1.50 -0.15
N ASP A 115 -9.54 0.88 -0.13
CA ASP A 115 -8.48 1.24 0.82
C ASP A 115 -7.90 2.62 0.48
N LEU A 116 -7.69 2.90 -0.80
CA LEU A 116 -7.25 4.20 -1.29
C LEU A 116 -8.28 5.28 -0.96
N LYS A 117 -9.57 5.06 -1.25
CA LYS A 117 -10.66 5.99 -0.93
C LYS A 117 -10.72 6.35 0.56
N ARG A 118 -10.45 5.38 1.44
CA ARG A 118 -10.40 5.62 2.88
C ARG A 118 -9.17 6.41 3.32
N LEU A 119 -8.08 6.34 2.55
CA LEU A 119 -6.81 6.98 2.88
C LEU A 119 -6.71 8.42 2.39
N THR A 120 -7.32 8.78 1.24
CA THR A 120 -7.14 10.09 0.57
C THR A 120 -7.33 11.28 1.49
N ARG A 121 -8.35 11.28 2.34
CA ARG A 121 -8.63 12.38 3.30
C ARG A 121 -7.54 12.65 4.35
N TYR A 122 -6.51 11.81 4.42
CA TYR A 122 -5.40 11.96 5.36
C TYR A 122 -4.11 12.40 4.68
N LEU A 123 -4.17 12.61 3.36
CA LEU A 123 -3.04 13.06 2.55
C LEU A 123 -2.94 14.59 2.56
N PRO A 124 -1.75 15.16 2.33
CA PRO A 124 -1.61 16.56 1.99
C PRO A 124 -2.46 16.90 0.76
N LYS A 125 -3.01 18.13 0.69
CA LYS A 125 -4.04 18.54 -0.28
C LYS A 125 -3.70 18.21 -1.73
N ASP A 126 -2.48 18.47 -2.16
CA ASP A 126 -2.05 18.20 -3.53
C ASP A 126 -2.07 16.69 -3.87
N TYR A 127 -1.63 15.87 -2.92
CA TYR A 127 -1.66 14.40 -3.04
C TYR A 127 -3.08 13.85 -2.90
N GLU A 128 -3.92 14.47 -2.08
CA GLU A 128 -5.35 14.12 -2.01
C GLU A 128 -6.00 14.24 -3.40
N LEU A 129 -5.74 15.34 -4.11
CA LEU A 129 -6.27 15.57 -5.46
C LEU A 129 -5.73 14.55 -6.47
N LEU A 130 -4.42 14.27 -6.45
CA LEU A 130 -3.80 13.26 -7.29
C LEU A 130 -4.42 11.88 -7.07
N TYR A 131 -4.43 11.40 -5.84
CA TYR A 131 -4.90 10.04 -5.53
C TYR A 131 -6.42 9.90 -5.59
N THR A 132 -7.19 10.99 -5.45
CA THR A 132 -8.61 10.99 -5.75
C THR A 132 -8.86 10.78 -7.25
N ALA A 133 -8.11 11.46 -8.13
CA ALA A 133 -8.20 11.24 -9.57
C ALA A 133 -7.83 9.80 -9.95
N ARG A 134 -6.73 9.28 -9.43
CA ARG A 134 -6.32 7.87 -9.62
C ARG A 134 -7.40 6.89 -9.13
N GLN A 135 -7.98 7.15 -7.96
CA GLN A 135 -9.04 6.34 -7.37
C GLN A 135 -10.28 6.29 -8.26
N ILE A 136 -10.72 7.43 -8.82
CA ILE A 136 -11.87 7.51 -9.73
C ILE A 136 -11.58 6.72 -11.03
N LEU A 137 -10.37 6.85 -11.59
CA LEU A 137 -9.94 6.10 -12.78
C LEU A 137 -9.94 4.58 -12.52
N ILE A 138 -9.44 4.13 -11.39
CA ILE A 138 -9.40 2.71 -10.98
C ILE A 138 -10.81 2.15 -10.82
N SER A 139 -11.72 2.90 -10.20
CA SER A 139 -13.11 2.48 -9.98
C SER A 139 -14.00 2.54 -11.20
N LYS A 140 -13.52 3.16 -12.31
CA LYS A 140 -14.33 3.48 -13.50
C LYS A 140 -15.51 4.40 -13.19
N GLY A 141 -15.38 5.23 -12.15
CA GLY A 141 -16.42 6.16 -11.68
C GLY A 141 -16.74 7.28 -12.68
N TYR A 142 -17.75 8.05 -12.33
CA TYR A 142 -18.09 9.31 -13.03
C TYR A 142 -17.17 10.45 -12.58
N GLY A 143 -17.13 11.53 -13.37
CA GLY A 143 -16.39 12.75 -13.03
C GLY A 143 -14.87 12.66 -13.25
N VAL A 144 -14.43 11.74 -14.12
CA VAL A 144 -13.00 11.53 -14.44
C VAL A 144 -12.35 12.82 -14.94
N ASP A 145 -12.98 13.52 -15.87
CA ASP A 145 -12.40 14.72 -16.50
C ASP A 145 -12.22 15.84 -15.46
N GLN A 146 -13.22 16.05 -14.59
CA GLN A 146 -13.12 17.04 -13.52
C GLN A 146 -12.04 16.65 -12.50
N ALA A 147 -11.96 15.37 -12.14
CA ALA A 147 -10.94 14.90 -11.22
C ALA A 147 -9.53 15.12 -11.78
N ILE A 148 -9.31 14.82 -13.07
CA ILE A 148 -8.03 15.07 -13.75
C ILE A 148 -7.73 16.58 -13.84
N LYS A 149 -8.74 17.41 -14.11
CA LYS A 149 -8.58 18.88 -14.16
C LYS A 149 -8.08 19.43 -12.83
N ASN A 150 -8.59 18.89 -11.72
CA ASN A 150 -8.25 19.33 -10.36
C ASN A 150 -6.86 18.86 -9.89
N VAL A 151 -6.20 17.94 -10.61
CA VAL A 151 -4.83 17.51 -10.25
C VAL A 151 -3.87 18.69 -10.41
N PRO A 152 -3.04 19.02 -9.40
CA PRO A 152 -2.04 20.09 -9.50
C PRO A 152 -1.09 19.92 -10.69
N GLN A 153 -0.64 21.04 -11.25
CA GLN A 153 0.21 21.05 -12.46
C GLN A 153 1.46 20.18 -12.31
N LYS A 154 2.10 20.20 -11.14
CA LYS A 154 3.29 19.38 -10.84
C LYS A 154 3.07 17.87 -10.97
N PHE A 155 1.82 17.40 -10.89
CA PHE A 155 1.45 15.99 -10.99
C PHE A 155 0.77 15.60 -12.31
N LYS A 156 0.62 16.55 -13.27
CA LYS A 156 -0.04 16.24 -14.55
C LYS A 156 0.70 15.15 -15.34
N ASN A 157 2.00 15.02 -15.12
CA ASN A 157 2.86 14.02 -15.78
C ASN A 157 3.20 12.85 -14.85
N ASP A 158 2.52 12.71 -13.69
CA ASP A 158 2.74 11.58 -12.79
C ASP A 158 2.53 10.22 -13.50
N ALA A 159 3.48 9.32 -13.34
CA ALA A 159 3.50 8.03 -14.02
C ALA A 159 2.28 7.17 -13.68
N GLY A 160 1.89 7.13 -12.41
CA GLY A 160 0.74 6.36 -11.95
C GLY A 160 -0.58 6.95 -12.45
N LEU A 161 -0.71 8.28 -12.47
CA LEU A 161 -1.87 8.96 -13.06
C LEU A 161 -2.00 8.63 -14.56
N ASN A 162 -0.91 8.72 -15.30
CA ASN A 162 -0.91 8.43 -16.74
C ASN A 162 -1.20 6.96 -17.03
N TYR A 163 -0.66 6.04 -16.23
CA TYR A 163 -0.98 4.62 -16.30
C TYR A 163 -2.48 4.35 -16.07
N ASP A 164 -3.07 4.94 -15.02
CA ASP A 164 -4.47 4.76 -14.70
C ASP A 164 -5.38 5.39 -15.79
N ARG A 165 -4.99 6.54 -16.36
CA ARG A 165 -5.68 7.19 -17.51
C ARG A 165 -5.65 6.30 -18.74
N LEU A 166 -4.47 5.75 -19.08
CA LEU A 166 -4.30 4.85 -20.23
C LEU A 166 -5.18 3.60 -20.06
N LYS A 167 -5.14 2.98 -18.90
CA LYS A 167 -5.93 1.79 -18.58
C LYS A 167 -7.44 2.05 -18.65
N TRP A 168 -7.89 3.23 -18.17
CA TRP A 168 -9.29 3.63 -18.22
C TRP A 168 -9.74 3.90 -19.66
N ARG A 169 -8.96 4.65 -20.46
CA ARG A 169 -9.26 4.95 -21.87
C ARG A 169 -9.35 3.68 -22.71
N ARG A 170 -8.39 2.77 -22.55
CA ARG A 170 -8.42 1.46 -23.22
C ARG A 170 -9.70 0.68 -22.92
N LYS A 171 -10.13 0.66 -21.66
CA LYS A 171 -11.37 -0.01 -21.26
C LYS A 171 -12.64 0.65 -21.81
N LYS A 172 -12.56 1.94 -22.18
CA LYS A 172 -13.66 2.69 -22.82
C LYS A 172 -13.60 2.68 -24.34
N GLY A 173 -12.69 1.92 -24.96
CA GLY A 173 -12.51 1.86 -26.40
C GLY A 173 -11.91 3.12 -27.03
N ARG A 174 -11.33 4.03 -26.23
CA ARG A 174 -10.74 5.29 -26.69
C ARG A 174 -9.28 5.10 -27.13
N VAL A 175 -9.06 4.40 -28.25
CA VAL A 175 -7.72 3.99 -28.70
C VAL A 175 -6.84 5.20 -29.05
N ASP A 176 -7.34 6.13 -29.87
CA ASP A 176 -6.56 7.28 -30.36
C ASP A 176 -6.05 8.15 -29.21
N SER A 177 -6.92 8.48 -28.26
CA SER A 177 -6.55 9.26 -27.09
C SER A 177 -5.65 8.49 -26.09
N SER A 178 -5.56 7.15 -26.22
CA SER A 178 -4.57 6.34 -25.49
C SER A 178 -3.18 6.46 -26.11
N ALA A 179 -3.10 6.51 -27.45
CA ALA A 179 -1.85 6.72 -28.17
C ALA A 179 -1.19 8.06 -27.83
N GLU A 180 -1.99 9.14 -27.69
CA GLU A 180 -1.48 10.45 -27.26
C GLU A 180 -0.76 10.42 -25.90
N ILE A 181 -1.26 9.64 -24.93
CA ILE A 181 -0.60 9.50 -23.63
C ILE A 181 0.73 8.78 -23.80
N LEU A 182 0.77 7.70 -24.60
CA LEU A 182 1.98 6.91 -24.83
C LEU A 182 3.06 7.74 -25.52
N LEU A 183 2.69 8.57 -26.50
CA LEU A 183 3.63 9.48 -27.19
C LEU A 183 4.23 10.51 -26.23
N LYS A 184 3.43 11.05 -25.31
CA LYS A 184 3.92 12.00 -24.28
C LYS A 184 4.91 11.34 -23.32
N ILE A 185 4.70 10.07 -22.94
CA ILE A 185 5.60 9.33 -22.06
C ILE A 185 6.94 9.03 -22.74
N LYS A 186 6.96 8.68 -24.03
CA LYS A 186 8.20 8.43 -24.79
C LYS A 186 9.17 9.62 -24.83
N ASN A 187 8.64 10.83 -24.71
CA ASN A 187 9.44 12.07 -24.77
C ASN A 187 9.98 12.52 -23.41
N THR A 188 9.63 11.85 -22.32
CA THR A 188 10.18 12.11 -20.99
C THR A 188 11.27 11.09 -20.69
N LYS A 189 12.55 11.50 -20.87
CA LYS A 189 13.75 10.66 -20.64
C LYS A 189 14.03 10.31 -19.17
N ASN A 190 13.08 10.42 -18.27
CA ASN A 190 13.28 10.20 -16.82
C ASN A 190 12.15 9.32 -16.26
N TYR A 191 12.34 8.02 -16.38
CA TYR A 191 11.72 7.02 -15.52
C TYR A 191 12.78 5.97 -15.16
#